data_2f25d4a86b258f75fd354ee994fc8ee3
#
_entry.id   2f25d4a86b258f75fd354ee994fc8ee3
#
_cell.length_a   1.000
_cell.length_b   1.000
_cell.length_c   1.000
_cell.angle_alpha   90.00
_cell.angle_beta   90.00
_cell.angle_gamma   90.00
#
_symmetry.space_group_name_H-M   'P 1'
#
loop_
_entity.id
_entity.type
_entity.pdbx_description
1 polymer ?
#
loop_
_entity_poly.entity_id
_entity_poly.type
_entity_poly.pdbx_seq_one_letter_code
_entity_poly.pdbx_strand_id
1 'polypeptide(L)'
;MKVLRKEKGITLIALAVTIIVMLILAGVTIAALTSENGIINQASKVKETSKVAKTEEEARLEYSNLILEKQMEGHGEETELSDVIGKLEENGYETGEKDGKNYIKIGEYYYEIKLENEQVSIAREKTEGITGGGSSSGTEASNSQSYVGYYADVDGNGTVDGIIYSDLLYGKVGTITPLGTYTMETEKITAEVAKKYKVSEEDYTNVLGGTNKIITPDGSGADRFYVMALNNIGTTSYYWYKNAKGKMNASDTQTKFGKGKSNTTTINNKWLANDADGYGLQGAMDMWGKIQEEIIHGWFIPSKDELRAFAGELGITTGNYSSKGLNSWYWSSSQSDTYCAWYAFFDMDNMSDVNVNTYGYVRLSTTF
;
A
#
# COMPACT_ATOMS: atom_id res chain seq x y z
N MET A 1 2.02 2.18 67.95
CA MET A 1 3.33 1.96 67.29
C MET A 1 3.10 1.79 65.79
N LYS A 2 3.35 2.83 64.99
CA LYS A 2 3.20 2.73 63.51
C LYS A 2 4.51 2.19 62.93
N VAL A 3 4.47 1.03 62.33
CA VAL A 3 5.62 0.45 61.63
C VAL A 3 5.73 1.17 60.30
N LEU A 4 6.72 2.03 60.13
CA LEU A 4 7.08 2.64 58.85
C LEU A 4 7.68 1.56 57.96
N ARG A 5 6.95 1.17 56.91
CA ARG A 5 7.49 0.35 55.80
C ARG A 5 8.56 1.19 55.08
N LYS A 6 9.80 0.78 55.15
CA LYS A 6 10.90 1.30 54.32
C LYS A 6 10.65 0.88 52.88
N GLU A 7 10.22 1.82 52.04
CA GLU A 7 10.22 1.65 50.62
C GLU A 7 11.66 1.57 50.11
N LYS A 8 12.03 0.44 49.51
CA LYS A 8 13.36 0.26 48.90
C LYS A 8 13.27 0.95 47.51
N GLY A 9 13.75 2.17 47.41
CA GLY A 9 13.92 2.83 46.09
C GLY A 9 14.94 2.07 45.24
N ILE A 10 14.67 1.99 43.93
CA ILE A 10 15.62 1.46 42.96
C ILE A 10 16.85 2.39 42.95
N THR A 11 18.05 1.83 43.13
CA THR A 11 19.26 2.64 43.06
C THR A 11 19.49 3.16 41.64
N LEU A 12 20.05 4.36 41.50
CA LEU A 12 20.35 4.97 40.21
C LEU A 12 21.20 4.07 39.32
N ILE A 13 22.08 3.27 39.92
CA ILE A 13 22.91 2.25 39.25
C ILE A 13 22.03 1.12 38.71
N ALA A 14 21.06 0.62 39.46
CA ALA A 14 20.17 -0.44 39.00
C ALA A 14 19.30 0.05 37.81
N LEU A 15 18.81 1.30 37.86
CA LEU A 15 18.09 1.92 36.77
C LEU A 15 18.96 2.06 35.51
N ALA A 16 20.19 2.56 35.66
CA ALA A 16 21.11 2.71 34.55
C ALA A 16 21.46 1.36 33.89
N VAL A 17 21.73 0.34 34.69
CA VAL A 17 21.99 -1.03 34.18
C VAL A 17 20.78 -1.60 33.45
N THR A 18 19.57 -1.39 33.96
CA THR A 18 18.34 -1.84 33.30
C THR A 18 18.15 -1.17 31.94
N ILE A 19 18.39 0.15 31.84
CA ILE A 19 18.31 0.89 30.57
C ILE A 19 19.35 0.36 29.58
N ILE A 20 20.60 0.15 30.01
CA ILE A 20 21.65 -0.38 29.14
C ILE A 20 21.29 -1.78 28.63
N VAL A 21 20.80 -2.65 29.51
CA VAL A 21 20.38 -4.00 29.11
C VAL A 21 19.21 -3.96 28.14
N MET A 22 18.22 -3.09 28.36
CA MET A 22 17.11 -2.88 27.41
C MET A 22 17.58 -2.38 26.05
N LEU A 23 18.52 -1.43 26.02
CA LEU A 23 19.08 -0.91 24.76
C LEU A 23 19.87 -2.00 24.00
N ILE A 24 20.63 -2.82 24.69
CA ILE A 24 21.36 -3.95 24.08
C ILE A 24 20.38 -4.99 23.52
N LEU A 25 19.36 -5.36 24.29
CA LEU A 25 18.32 -6.32 23.85
C LEU A 25 17.53 -5.77 22.65
N ALA A 26 17.14 -4.51 22.68
CA ALA A 26 16.46 -3.85 21.55
C ALA A 26 17.36 -3.83 20.30
N GLY A 27 18.64 -3.48 20.46
CA GLY A 27 19.61 -3.47 19.36
C GLY A 27 19.82 -4.85 18.72
N VAL A 28 19.96 -5.90 19.55
CA VAL A 28 20.09 -7.28 19.06
C VAL A 28 18.83 -7.77 18.36
N THR A 29 17.65 -7.42 18.88
CA THR A 29 16.36 -7.81 18.28
C THR A 29 16.18 -7.15 16.92
N ILE A 30 16.45 -5.85 16.80
CA ILE A 30 16.38 -5.13 15.54
C ILE A 30 17.39 -5.72 14.54
N ALA A 31 18.63 -5.94 14.96
CA ALA A 31 19.67 -6.53 14.09
C ALA A 31 19.28 -7.95 13.61
N ALA A 32 18.65 -8.75 14.44
CA ALA A 32 18.18 -10.09 14.08
C ALA A 32 17.00 -10.05 13.08
N LEU A 33 16.14 -9.03 13.16
CA LEU A 33 15.00 -8.87 12.24
C LEU A 33 15.41 -8.29 10.88
N THR A 34 16.43 -7.40 10.86
CA THR A 34 16.86 -6.69 9.66
C THR A 34 18.12 -7.26 9.01
N SER A 35 18.75 -8.29 9.61
CA SER A 35 19.91 -8.98 9.00
C SER A 35 19.53 -9.67 7.69
N GLU A 36 20.52 -10.00 6.86
CA GLU A 36 20.30 -10.73 5.57
C GLU A 36 19.48 -12.02 5.74
N ASN A 37 19.55 -12.66 6.90
CA ASN A 37 18.76 -13.84 7.27
C ASN A 37 17.59 -13.52 8.20
N GLY A 38 17.27 -12.25 8.41
CA GLY A 38 16.16 -11.81 9.26
C GLY A 38 14.80 -12.14 8.64
N ILE A 39 13.78 -12.24 9.51
CA ILE A 39 12.41 -12.61 9.09
C ILE A 39 11.86 -11.67 8.01
N ILE A 40 12.19 -10.38 8.08
CA ILE A 40 11.75 -9.37 7.11
C ILE A 40 12.36 -9.65 5.73
N ASN A 41 13.66 -9.96 5.67
CA ASN A 41 14.34 -10.26 4.41
C ASN A 41 13.93 -11.62 3.85
N GLN A 42 13.64 -12.60 4.70
CA GLN A 42 13.10 -13.88 4.25
C GLN A 42 11.69 -13.74 3.68
N ALA A 43 10.81 -12.96 4.32
CA ALA A 43 9.47 -12.67 3.81
C ALA A 43 9.52 -11.95 2.45
N SER A 44 10.41 -10.97 2.29
CA SER A 44 10.63 -10.28 1.02
C SER A 44 11.11 -11.23 -0.09
N LYS A 45 12.05 -12.12 0.21
CA LYS A 45 12.53 -13.13 -0.74
C LYS A 45 11.44 -14.12 -1.16
N VAL A 46 10.62 -14.57 -0.22
CA VAL A 46 9.48 -15.47 -0.51
C VAL A 46 8.47 -14.78 -1.44
N LYS A 47 8.17 -13.50 -1.18
CA LYS A 47 7.27 -12.71 -2.03
C LYS A 47 7.83 -12.54 -3.44
N GLU A 48 9.09 -12.15 -3.56
CA GLU A 48 9.78 -12.00 -4.85
C GLU A 48 9.75 -13.33 -5.64
N THR A 49 10.07 -14.44 -4.98
CA THR A 49 10.00 -15.77 -5.58
C THR A 49 8.58 -16.14 -6.01
N SER A 50 7.56 -15.76 -5.23
CA SER A 50 6.16 -15.98 -5.57
C SER A 50 5.71 -15.17 -6.78
N LYS A 51 6.12 -13.89 -6.87
CA LYS A 51 5.87 -13.05 -8.06
C LYS A 51 6.50 -13.67 -9.32
N VAL A 52 7.77 -14.06 -9.24
CA VAL A 52 8.47 -14.71 -10.35
C VAL A 52 7.74 -16.00 -10.78
N ALA A 53 7.31 -16.83 -9.84
CA ALA A 53 6.58 -18.07 -10.16
C ALA A 53 5.22 -17.79 -10.84
N LYS A 54 4.50 -16.76 -10.38
CA LYS A 54 3.23 -16.34 -10.99
C LYS A 54 3.43 -15.85 -12.42
N THR A 55 4.42 -14.98 -12.66
CA THR A 55 4.73 -14.48 -14.00
C THR A 55 5.20 -15.59 -14.93
N GLU A 56 5.95 -16.58 -14.41
CA GLU A 56 6.34 -17.77 -15.20
C GLU A 56 5.13 -18.62 -15.61
N GLU A 57 4.14 -18.76 -14.72
CA GLU A 57 2.88 -19.47 -15.03
C GLU A 57 2.08 -18.72 -16.11
N GLU A 58 1.98 -17.39 -16.00
CA GLU A 58 1.33 -16.56 -17.01
C GLU A 58 2.05 -16.67 -18.37
N ALA A 59 3.36 -16.60 -18.39
CA ALA A 59 4.15 -16.77 -19.63
C ALA A 59 3.96 -18.15 -20.27
N ARG A 60 3.83 -19.20 -19.47
CA ARG A 60 3.52 -20.56 -19.97
C ARG A 60 2.10 -20.67 -20.52
N LEU A 61 1.14 -19.99 -19.91
CA LEU A 61 -0.22 -19.92 -20.43
C LEU A 61 -0.26 -19.21 -21.78
N GLU A 62 0.42 -18.07 -21.92
CA GLU A 62 0.49 -17.35 -23.19
C GLU A 62 1.18 -18.18 -24.28
N TYR A 63 2.26 -18.87 -23.96
CA TYR A 63 2.88 -19.83 -24.89
C TYR A 63 1.90 -20.91 -25.38
N SER A 64 1.13 -21.48 -24.44
CA SER A 64 0.13 -22.51 -24.77
C SER A 64 -1.01 -21.94 -25.64
N ASN A 65 -1.46 -20.71 -25.35
CA ASN A 65 -2.47 -20.02 -26.14
C ASN A 65 -2.00 -19.76 -27.57
N LEU A 66 -0.77 -19.28 -27.73
CA LEU A 66 -0.15 -19.02 -29.03
C LEU A 66 -0.03 -20.28 -29.89
N ILE A 67 0.34 -21.42 -29.28
CA ILE A 67 0.35 -22.71 -29.99
C ILE A 67 -1.05 -23.07 -30.49
N LEU A 68 -2.07 -22.90 -29.66
CA LEU A 68 -3.46 -23.20 -30.03
C LEU A 68 -3.96 -22.26 -31.15
N GLU A 69 -3.66 -20.96 -31.06
CA GLU A 69 -4.00 -19.98 -32.11
C GLU A 69 -3.37 -20.37 -33.45
N LYS A 70 -2.06 -20.64 -33.50
CA LYS A 70 -1.34 -21.04 -34.71
C LYS A 70 -1.87 -22.36 -35.29
N GLN A 71 -2.25 -23.31 -34.42
CA GLN A 71 -2.87 -24.58 -34.87
C GLN A 71 -4.27 -24.36 -35.48
N MET A 72 -5.07 -23.45 -34.89
CA MET A 72 -6.42 -23.15 -35.41
C MET A 72 -6.38 -22.39 -36.74
N GLU A 73 -5.39 -21.55 -36.95
CA GLU A 73 -5.19 -20.76 -38.19
C GLU A 73 -4.53 -21.59 -39.30
N GLY A 74 -4.10 -22.81 -39.02
CA GLY A 74 -3.47 -23.71 -39.99
C GLY A 74 -2.03 -23.32 -40.37
N HIS A 75 -1.41 -22.43 -39.57
CA HIS A 75 -0.02 -22.07 -39.72
C HIS A 75 0.85 -23.04 -38.91
N GLY A 76 1.66 -23.84 -39.63
CA GLY A 76 2.61 -24.78 -39.02
C GLY A 76 3.91 -24.13 -38.52
N GLU A 77 3.88 -22.84 -38.19
CA GLU A 77 5.04 -22.14 -37.68
C GLU A 77 5.24 -22.42 -36.18
N GLU A 78 6.51 -22.68 -35.81
CA GLU A 78 6.86 -22.82 -34.39
C GLU A 78 6.60 -21.52 -33.63
N THR A 79 6.14 -21.63 -32.39
CA THR A 79 5.98 -20.48 -31.49
C THR A 79 7.34 -20.15 -30.90
N GLU A 80 7.84 -18.94 -31.15
CA GLU A 80 9.11 -18.45 -30.66
C GLU A 80 8.97 -17.71 -29.34
N LEU A 81 10.08 -17.53 -28.63
CA LEU A 81 10.11 -16.71 -27.39
C LEU A 81 9.68 -15.26 -27.65
N SER A 82 10.01 -14.71 -28.81
CA SER A 82 9.58 -13.38 -29.25
C SER A 82 8.07 -13.20 -29.27
N ASP A 83 7.32 -14.25 -29.68
CA ASP A 83 5.85 -14.21 -29.68
C ASP A 83 5.28 -14.15 -28.27
N VAL A 84 5.88 -14.92 -27.35
CA VAL A 84 5.50 -14.89 -25.91
C VAL A 84 5.82 -13.55 -25.29
N ILE A 85 6.98 -12.98 -25.58
CA ILE A 85 7.38 -11.66 -25.10
C ILE A 85 6.42 -10.60 -25.59
N GLY A 86 6.03 -10.62 -26.86
CA GLY A 86 5.04 -9.70 -27.41
C GLY A 86 3.69 -9.77 -26.69
N LYS A 87 3.22 -10.98 -26.35
CA LYS A 87 2.00 -11.14 -25.53
C LYS A 87 2.15 -10.65 -24.09
N LEU A 88 3.30 -10.85 -23.49
CA LEU A 88 3.57 -10.33 -22.15
C LEU A 88 3.65 -8.79 -22.14
N GLU A 89 4.19 -8.17 -23.19
CA GLU A 89 4.18 -6.71 -23.39
C GLU A 89 2.75 -6.18 -23.59
N GLU A 90 1.91 -6.87 -24.39
CA GLU A 90 0.49 -6.55 -24.53
C GLU A 90 -0.26 -6.63 -23.18
N ASN A 91 0.16 -7.56 -22.31
CA ASN A 91 -0.37 -7.72 -20.95
C ASN A 91 0.25 -6.74 -19.92
N GLY A 92 1.13 -5.82 -20.37
CA GLY A 92 1.67 -4.75 -19.55
C GLY A 92 3.00 -5.05 -18.86
N TYR A 93 3.67 -6.15 -19.21
CA TYR A 93 5.00 -6.45 -18.69
C TYR A 93 6.08 -5.63 -19.42
N GLU A 94 7.01 -5.07 -18.66
CA GLU A 94 8.21 -4.45 -19.20
C GLU A 94 9.24 -5.54 -19.51
N THR A 95 9.78 -5.54 -20.72
CA THR A 95 10.80 -6.50 -21.16
C THR A 95 12.10 -5.79 -21.54
N GLY A 96 13.15 -6.53 -21.71
CA GLY A 96 14.45 -5.99 -22.13
C GLY A 96 15.33 -7.06 -22.75
N GLU A 97 16.35 -6.62 -23.48
CA GLU A 97 17.35 -7.50 -24.09
C GLU A 97 18.76 -7.08 -23.68
N LYS A 98 19.60 -8.04 -23.36
CA LYS A 98 21.02 -7.83 -23.09
C LYS A 98 21.83 -9.05 -23.47
N ASP A 99 22.92 -8.84 -24.21
CA ASP A 99 23.85 -9.89 -24.64
C ASP A 99 23.12 -11.07 -25.37
N GLY A 100 22.09 -10.77 -26.16
CA GLY A 100 21.29 -11.76 -26.89
C GLY A 100 20.36 -12.59 -26.02
N LYS A 101 20.08 -12.15 -24.81
CA LYS A 101 19.13 -12.77 -23.86
C LYS A 101 17.98 -11.85 -23.59
N ASN A 102 16.80 -12.45 -23.42
CA ASN A 102 15.57 -11.74 -23.11
C ASN A 102 15.31 -11.71 -21.60
N TYR A 103 14.75 -10.60 -21.13
CA TYR A 103 14.45 -10.37 -19.73
C TYR A 103 13.05 -9.81 -19.59
N ILE A 104 12.41 -10.13 -18.46
CA ILE A 104 11.13 -9.59 -18.05
C ILE A 104 11.29 -8.91 -16.68
N LYS A 105 10.71 -7.74 -16.51
CA LYS A 105 10.71 -7.01 -15.25
C LYS A 105 9.61 -7.53 -14.35
N ILE A 106 9.97 -7.93 -13.14
CA ILE A 106 9.05 -8.40 -12.11
C ILE A 106 9.34 -7.63 -10.82
N GLY A 107 8.45 -6.69 -10.49
CA GLY A 107 8.71 -5.71 -9.45
C GLY A 107 9.84 -4.75 -9.86
N GLU A 108 10.88 -4.64 -9.05
CA GLU A 108 12.00 -3.73 -9.31
C GLU A 108 13.15 -4.35 -10.14
N TYR A 109 13.08 -5.62 -10.46
CA TYR A 109 14.21 -6.37 -11.01
C TYR A 109 13.88 -7.06 -12.32
N TYR A 110 14.90 -7.23 -13.16
CA TYR A 110 14.82 -8.00 -14.39
C TYR A 110 15.27 -9.44 -14.17
N TYR A 111 14.53 -10.36 -14.78
CA TYR A 111 14.76 -11.81 -14.73
C TYR A 111 14.87 -12.35 -16.14
N GLU A 112 15.90 -13.18 -16.41
CA GLU A 112 16.06 -13.81 -17.72
C GLU A 112 14.88 -14.74 -18.00
N ILE A 113 14.20 -14.54 -19.16
CA ILE A 113 13.12 -15.40 -19.66
C ILE A 113 13.63 -16.23 -20.84
N LYS A 114 13.33 -17.51 -20.86
CA LYS A 114 13.80 -18.47 -21.86
C LYS A 114 12.68 -19.36 -22.34
N LEU A 115 12.81 -19.82 -23.59
CA LEU A 115 12.04 -20.90 -24.16
C LEU A 115 13.01 -22.03 -24.50
N GLU A 116 12.97 -23.12 -23.77
CA GLU A 116 13.81 -24.28 -23.98
C GLU A 116 12.94 -25.55 -23.94
N ASN A 117 13.10 -26.46 -24.94
CA ASN A 117 12.32 -27.69 -25.02
C ASN A 117 10.79 -27.46 -24.91
N GLU A 118 10.27 -26.46 -25.61
CA GLU A 118 8.85 -26.09 -25.61
C GLU A 118 8.32 -25.70 -24.24
N GLN A 119 9.19 -25.22 -23.37
CA GLN A 119 8.83 -24.72 -22.05
C GLN A 119 9.38 -23.32 -21.80
N VAL A 120 8.49 -22.41 -21.40
CA VAL A 120 8.89 -21.09 -20.91
C VAL A 120 9.33 -21.20 -19.45
N SER A 121 10.48 -20.59 -19.16
CA SER A 121 11.01 -20.51 -17.79
C SER A 121 11.55 -19.12 -17.49
N ILE A 122 11.43 -18.69 -16.24
CA ILE A 122 11.99 -17.44 -15.74
C ILE A 122 13.03 -17.75 -14.67
N ALA A 123 14.23 -17.17 -14.81
CA ALA A 123 15.31 -17.35 -13.86
C ALA A 123 14.88 -16.91 -12.45
N ARG A 124 15.45 -17.55 -11.41
CA ARG A 124 15.20 -17.16 -10.00
C ARG A 124 16.17 -16.08 -9.49
N GLU A 125 17.20 -15.81 -10.26
CA GLU A 125 18.19 -14.79 -9.94
C GLU A 125 17.93 -13.55 -10.78
N LYS A 126 17.89 -12.40 -10.12
CA LYS A 126 17.72 -11.10 -10.76
C LYS A 126 19.00 -10.70 -11.50
N THR A 127 18.84 -9.97 -12.59
CA THR A 127 19.94 -9.46 -13.39
C THR A 127 19.99 -7.93 -13.29
N GLU A 128 21.15 -7.39 -12.99
CA GLU A 128 21.39 -5.94 -12.94
C GLU A 128 21.89 -5.39 -14.28
N GLY A 129 21.67 -4.09 -14.51
CA GLY A 129 22.20 -3.38 -15.68
C GLY A 129 21.49 -3.70 -17.00
N ILE A 130 20.24 -4.12 -16.95
CA ILE A 130 19.34 -4.21 -18.10
C ILE A 130 18.70 -2.85 -18.31
N THR A 131 18.85 -2.30 -19.50
CA THR A 131 18.03 -1.18 -19.95
C THR A 131 16.79 -1.76 -20.60
N GLY A 132 15.63 -1.57 -19.98
CA GLY A 132 14.36 -2.05 -20.52
C GLY A 132 14.10 -1.51 -21.92
N GLY A 133 13.72 -2.38 -22.83
CA GLY A 133 13.31 -2.01 -24.19
C GLY A 133 11.87 -1.52 -24.27
N GLY A 134 11.09 -1.67 -23.21
CA GLY A 134 9.75 -1.09 -23.07
C GLY A 134 9.88 0.34 -22.53
N SER A 135 9.88 1.32 -23.41
CA SER A 135 9.67 2.70 -23.04
C SER A 135 8.25 2.77 -22.45
N SER A 136 8.10 2.90 -21.13
CA SER A 136 6.94 3.61 -20.62
C SER A 136 7.05 5.02 -21.24
N SER A 137 6.30 5.26 -22.29
CA SER A 137 6.27 6.53 -23.03
C SER A 137 5.59 7.59 -22.18
N GLY A 138 6.16 7.88 -21.01
CA GLY A 138 5.68 8.91 -20.11
C GLY A 138 6.61 10.10 -20.11
N THR A 139 6.04 11.30 -19.99
CA THR A 139 6.80 12.52 -19.73
C THR A 139 7.14 12.62 -18.25
N GLU A 140 8.31 13.18 -17.91
CA GLU A 140 8.66 13.44 -16.51
C GLU A 140 7.58 14.33 -15.84
N ALA A 141 7.12 13.91 -14.67
CA ALA A 141 6.13 14.65 -13.91
C ALA A 141 6.68 16.01 -13.47
N SER A 142 6.02 17.08 -13.88
CA SER A 142 6.42 18.44 -13.55
C SER A 142 6.25 18.76 -12.07
N ASN A 143 7.17 19.54 -11.53
CA ASN A 143 7.02 20.13 -10.19
C ASN A 143 6.19 21.43 -10.19
N SER A 144 5.67 21.87 -11.35
CA SER A 144 4.87 23.09 -11.50
C SER A 144 3.36 22.85 -11.56
N GLN A 145 2.89 21.62 -11.37
CA GLN A 145 1.47 21.31 -11.33
C GLN A 145 1.15 20.21 -10.30
N SER A 146 -0.08 20.21 -9.78
CA SER A 146 -0.59 19.14 -8.91
C SER A 146 -1.10 17.98 -9.75
N TYR A 147 -0.91 16.77 -9.21
CA TYR A 147 -1.35 15.52 -9.83
C TYR A 147 -2.51 14.86 -9.06
N VAL A 148 -3.22 15.61 -8.22
CA VAL A 148 -4.45 15.14 -7.59
C VAL A 148 -5.47 14.74 -8.66
N GLY A 149 -6.06 13.54 -8.51
CA GLY A 149 -6.97 12.95 -9.48
C GLY A 149 -6.31 12.12 -10.57
N TYR A 150 -4.98 12.05 -10.64
CA TYR A 150 -4.27 11.11 -11.50
C TYR A 150 -4.27 9.72 -10.85
N TYR A 151 -4.28 8.69 -11.67
CA TYR A 151 -4.11 7.32 -11.18
C TYR A 151 -2.65 7.02 -10.89
N ALA A 152 -2.41 6.07 -10.00
CA ALA A 152 -1.07 5.70 -9.56
C ALA A 152 -0.82 4.20 -9.73
N ASP A 153 0.27 3.88 -10.39
CA ASP A 153 0.94 2.59 -10.33
C ASP A 153 2.06 2.73 -9.29
N VAL A 154 1.76 2.33 -8.06
CA VAL A 154 2.58 2.66 -6.88
C VAL A 154 3.92 1.92 -6.87
N ASP A 155 3.93 0.69 -7.35
CA ASP A 155 5.12 -0.17 -7.35
C ASP A 155 5.79 -0.30 -8.75
N GLY A 156 5.26 0.40 -9.77
CA GLY A 156 5.82 0.43 -11.10
C GLY A 156 5.67 -0.89 -11.87
N ASN A 157 4.67 -1.70 -11.53
CA ASN A 157 4.46 -3.01 -12.15
C ASN A 157 3.54 -2.99 -13.39
N GLY A 158 3.09 -1.79 -13.82
CA GLY A 158 2.17 -1.60 -14.93
C GLY A 158 0.69 -1.70 -14.54
N THR A 159 0.38 -2.01 -13.29
CA THR A 159 -1.00 -2.11 -12.81
C THR A 159 -1.38 -0.88 -11.99
N VAL A 160 -2.53 -0.31 -12.27
CA VAL A 160 -3.03 0.83 -11.49
C VAL A 160 -3.53 0.37 -10.12
N ASP A 161 -2.91 0.86 -9.07
CA ASP A 161 -3.22 0.52 -7.68
C ASP A 161 -4.23 1.45 -7.04
N GLY A 162 -4.20 2.74 -7.41
CA GLY A 162 -4.98 3.75 -6.73
C GLY A 162 -5.13 5.07 -7.48
N ILE A 163 -5.71 6.04 -6.79
CA ILE A 163 -5.88 7.41 -7.27
C ILE A 163 -5.24 8.40 -6.28
N ILE A 164 -4.49 9.36 -6.81
CA ILE A 164 -3.84 10.40 -6.02
C ILE A 164 -4.89 11.36 -5.48
N TYR A 165 -4.96 11.50 -4.16
CA TYR A 165 -5.86 12.44 -3.51
C TYR A 165 -5.13 13.57 -2.77
N SER A 166 -3.80 13.51 -2.69
CA SER A 166 -3.00 14.62 -2.15
C SER A 166 -1.61 14.65 -2.76
N ASP A 167 -1.11 15.87 -3.01
CA ASP A 167 0.22 16.16 -3.54
C ASP A 167 0.97 17.05 -2.54
N LEU A 168 2.01 16.51 -1.91
CA LEU A 168 2.74 17.17 -0.83
C LEU A 168 3.55 18.39 -1.26
N LEU A 169 3.81 18.58 -2.55
CA LEU A 169 4.40 19.83 -3.06
C LEU A 169 3.41 21.00 -3.02
N TYR A 170 2.11 20.71 -3.08
CA TYR A 170 1.08 21.73 -3.22
C TYR A 170 0.27 21.97 -1.96
N GLY A 171 0.32 21.11 -0.97
CA GLY A 171 -0.36 21.17 0.32
C GLY A 171 -1.50 22.19 0.38
N LYS A 172 -2.74 21.74 0.45
CA LYS A 172 -3.88 22.65 0.62
C LYS A 172 -4.23 22.82 2.08
N VAL A 173 -4.50 24.07 2.48
CA VAL A 173 -5.04 24.40 3.78
C VAL A 173 -6.56 24.47 3.66
N GLY A 174 -7.27 23.64 4.45
CA GLY A 174 -8.66 23.85 4.76
C GLY A 174 -9.64 23.87 3.59
N THR A 175 -9.71 22.80 2.81
CA THR A 175 -10.84 22.65 1.88
C THR A 175 -12.07 22.26 2.69
N ILE A 176 -13.16 22.97 2.52
CA ILE A 176 -14.48 22.55 3.04
C ILE A 176 -14.91 21.38 2.16
N THR A 177 -15.04 20.21 2.76
CA THR A 177 -15.55 19.01 2.09
C THR A 177 -16.93 18.67 2.63
N PRO A 178 -17.72 17.85 1.92
CA PRO A 178 -18.96 17.32 2.48
C PRO A 178 -18.74 16.63 3.85
N LEU A 179 -17.61 15.93 4.01
CA LEU A 179 -17.26 15.26 5.27
C LEU A 179 -16.67 16.19 6.35
N GLY A 180 -16.61 17.48 6.12
CA GLY A 180 -16.09 18.48 7.03
C GLY A 180 -14.74 19.09 6.61
N THR A 181 -14.18 19.96 7.43
CA THR A 181 -12.93 20.66 7.15
C THR A 181 -11.73 19.80 7.57
N TYR A 182 -10.70 19.76 6.73
CA TYR A 182 -9.40 19.20 7.09
C TYR A 182 -8.28 20.20 6.80
N THR A 183 -7.18 20.04 7.50
CA THR A 183 -5.96 20.82 7.27
C THR A 183 -4.81 19.84 7.03
N MET A 184 -4.06 20.05 5.95
CA MET A 184 -2.81 19.35 5.75
C MET A 184 -1.72 20.00 6.59
N GLU A 185 -1.32 19.33 7.66
CA GLU A 185 -0.18 19.71 8.51
C GLU A 185 1.09 18.90 8.20
N THR A 186 1.08 18.11 7.13
CA THR A 186 2.29 17.40 6.72
C THR A 186 3.36 18.40 6.29
N GLU A 187 4.60 18.12 6.66
CA GLU A 187 5.72 18.88 6.15
C GLU A 187 5.68 18.86 4.63
N LYS A 188 5.70 20.02 4.02
CA LYS A 188 5.83 20.12 2.58
C LYS A 188 7.18 19.56 2.21
N ILE A 189 7.17 18.66 1.24
CA ILE A 189 8.42 18.26 0.61
C ILE A 189 8.83 19.34 -0.40
N THR A 190 10.12 19.47 -0.63
CA THR A 190 10.63 20.34 -1.70
C THR A 190 10.84 19.52 -2.96
N ALA A 191 10.85 20.20 -4.11
CA ALA A 191 11.07 19.56 -5.40
C ALA A 191 12.42 18.82 -5.48
N GLU A 192 13.42 19.30 -4.74
CA GLU A 192 14.79 18.73 -4.74
C GLU A 192 14.86 17.37 -4.05
N VAL A 193 14.00 17.13 -3.04
CA VAL A 193 13.99 15.87 -2.28
C VAL A 193 12.88 14.92 -2.73
N ALA A 194 11.92 15.41 -3.51
CA ALA A 194 10.82 14.61 -4.02
C ALA A 194 11.34 13.49 -4.94
N LYS A 195 10.74 12.31 -4.81
CA LYS A 195 10.90 11.23 -5.78
C LYS A 195 10.49 11.73 -7.16
N LYS A 196 11.16 11.25 -8.19
CA LYS A 196 10.78 11.51 -9.59
C LYS A 196 9.69 10.55 -10.02
N TYR A 197 8.89 11.02 -10.98
CA TYR A 197 7.76 10.25 -11.52
C TYR A 197 7.65 10.47 -13.02
N LYS A 198 7.05 9.51 -13.70
CA LYS A 198 6.60 9.61 -15.09
C LYS A 198 5.08 9.66 -15.14
N VAL A 199 4.58 10.39 -16.11
CA VAL A 199 3.15 10.46 -16.45
C VAL A 199 2.96 9.68 -17.74
N SER A 200 2.11 8.64 -17.74
CA SER A 200 1.77 7.89 -18.95
C SER A 200 0.97 8.75 -19.93
N GLU A 201 1.25 8.57 -21.21
CA GLU A 201 0.44 9.12 -22.30
C GLU A 201 -0.85 8.33 -22.53
N GLU A 202 -0.92 7.10 -22.03
CA GLU A 202 -2.11 6.26 -22.08
C GLU A 202 -3.17 6.75 -21.11
N ASP A 203 -4.40 6.80 -21.58
CA ASP A 203 -5.54 7.17 -20.76
C ASP A 203 -6.05 5.95 -19.99
N TYR A 204 -6.23 6.13 -18.70
CA TYR A 204 -6.87 5.15 -17.83
C TYR A 204 -8.22 5.70 -17.34
N THR A 205 -9.26 4.89 -17.40
CA THR A 205 -10.60 5.27 -16.93
C THR A 205 -11.08 4.35 -15.83
N ASN A 206 -11.48 4.93 -14.71
CA ASN A 206 -12.00 4.20 -13.56
C ASN A 206 -13.20 4.92 -12.94
N VAL A 207 -13.98 4.18 -12.15
CA VAL A 207 -15.20 4.68 -11.49
C VAL A 207 -14.94 5.85 -10.52
N LEU A 208 -13.76 5.98 -9.92
CA LEU A 208 -13.42 7.11 -9.03
C LEU A 208 -13.38 8.46 -9.74
N GLY A 209 -13.36 8.47 -11.07
CA GLY A 209 -13.47 9.70 -11.87
C GLY A 209 -12.21 10.55 -11.85
N GLY A 210 -11.05 9.93 -11.97
CA GLY A 210 -9.77 10.61 -12.11
C GLY A 210 -9.56 11.26 -13.48
N THR A 211 -8.36 11.78 -13.70
CA THR A 211 -7.96 12.53 -14.92
C THR A 211 -7.47 11.65 -16.07
N ASN A 212 -7.69 10.36 -16.01
CA ASN A 212 -7.39 9.38 -17.06
C ASN A 212 -5.89 9.16 -17.36
N LYS A 213 -4.98 9.65 -16.50
CA LYS A 213 -3.55 9.44 -16.70
C LYS A 213 -2.94 8.73 -15.50
N ILE A 214 -1.88 8.00 -15.76
CA ILE A 214 -1.19 7.17 -14.76
C ILE A 214 0.13 7.82 -14.39
N ILE A 215 0.44 7.83 -13.11
CA ILE A 215 1.74 8.24 -12.57
C ILE A 215 2.45 7.02 -12.02
N THR A 216 3.70 6.87 -12.39
CA THR A 216 4.59 5.78 -11.99
C THR A 216 5.86 6.34 -11.37
N PRO A 217 6.42 5.75 -10.31
CA PRO A 217 7.68 6.20 -9.73
C PRO A 217 8.86 5.98 -10.71
N ASP A 218 9.78 6.97 -10.78
CA ASP A 218 10.96 6.93 -11.64
C ASP A 218 12.23 7.28 -10.84
N GLY A 219 12.51 6.50 -9.84
CA GLY A 219 13.72 6.68 -9.02
C GLY A 219 13.47 6.76 -7.52
N SER A 220 14.47 7.16 -6.78
CA SER A 220 14.44 7.31 -5.32
C SER A 220 14.14 8.75 -4.90
N GLY A 221 13.68 8.93 -3.68
CA GLY A 221 13.39 10.24 -3.09
C GLY A 221 12.30 10.14 -2.03
N ALA A 222 11.88 11.30 -1.51
CA ALA A 222 10.76 11.38 -0.59
C ALA A 222 9.43 11.20 -1.34
N ASP A 223 8.53 10.41 -0.77
CA ASP A 223 7.19 10.21 -1.32
C ASP A 223 6.47 11.55 -1.47
N ARG A 224 5.92 11.80 -2.66
CA ARG A 224 5.22 13.03 -2.99
C ARG A 224 3.72 12.94 -2.85
N PHE A 225 3.17 11.76 -3.07
CA PHE A 225 1.74 11.58 -3.23
C PHE A 225 1.14 10.71 -2.14
N TYR A 226 -0.11 11.06 -1.76
CA TYR A 226 -1.01 10.15 -1.05
C TYR A 226 -2.00 9.56 -2.04
N VAL A 227 -2.12 8.24 -2.00
CA VAL A 227 -2.92 7.43 -2.93
C VAL A 227 -3.99 6.67 -2.16
N MET A 228 -5.21 6.66 -2.67
CA MET A 228 -6.30 5.81 -2.20
C MET A 228 -6.44 4.61 -3.13
N ALA A 229 -6.47 3.41 -2.60
CA ALA A 229 -6.66 2.17 -3.36
C ALA A 229 -7.93 2.22 -4.22
N LEU A 230 -7.91 1.63 -5.42
CA LEU A 230 -9.08 1.58 -6.30
C LEU A 230 -10.21 0.73 -5.72
N ASN A 231 -9.87 -0.30 -4.96
CA ASN A 231 -10.81 -1.27 -4.43
C ASN A 231 -10.84 -1.29 -2.90
N ASN A 232 -11.94 -1.79 -2.37
CA ASN A 232 -12.02 -2.10 -0.95
C ASN A 232 -11.25 -3.37 -0.63
N ILE A 233 -10.86 -3.53 0.63
CA ILE A 233 -10.39 -4.81 1.15
C ILE A 233 -11.57 -5.79 1.18
N GLY A 234 -11.44 -6.86 0.40
CA GLY A 234 -12.50 -7.86 0.27
C GLY A 234 -13.84 -7.32 -0.26
N THR A 235 -14.85 -8.15 -0.22
CA THR A 235 -16.19 -7.85 -0.77
C THR A 235 -17.24 -7.54 0.31
N THR A 236 -16.83 -7.57 1.58
CA THR A 236 -17.72 -7.40 2.74
C THR A 236 -17.26 -6.26 3.63
N SER A 237 -18.05 -5.94 4.64
CA SER A 237 -17.71 -5.01 5.71
C SER A 237 -17.12 -5.75 6.92
N TYR A 238 -16.34 -5.05 7.74
CA TYR A 238 -15.59 -5.58 8.86
C TYR A 238 -15.83 -4.76 10.12
N TYR A 239 -15.60 -5.37 11.30
CA TYR A 239 -15.48 -4.63 12.55
C TYR A 239 -14.16 -3.86 12.59
N TRP A 240 -14.17 -2.72 13.27
CA TRP A 240 -12.91 -2.03 13.56
C TRP A 240 -12.06 -2.88 14.52
N TYR A 241 -12.60 -3.25 15.69
CA TYR A 241 -12.01 -4.20 16.63
C TYR A 241 -13.10 -4.72 17.58
N LYS A 242 -13.78 -5.80 17.20
CA LYS A 242 -14.98 -6.30 17.89
C LYS A 242 -14.76 -6.56 19.39
N ASN A 243 -13.62 -7.12 19.76
CA ASN A 243 -13.34 -7.55 21.12
C ASN A 243 -12.40 -6.58 21.86
N ALA A 244 -12.33 -5.32 21.51
CA ALA A 244 -11.49 -4.32 22.19
C ALA A 244 -11.85 -4.11 23.67
N LYS A 245 -13.00 -4.64 24.14
CA LYS A 245 -13.43 -4.67 25.55
C LYS A 245 -13.43 -3.31 26.25
N GLY A 246 -13.56 -2.23 25.49
CA GLY A 246 -13.57 -0.88 26.06
C GLY A 246 -12.23 -0.44 26.66
N LYS A 247 -11.14 -1.03 26.26
CA LYS A 247 -9.79 -0.67 26.75
C LYS A 247 -8.98 0.15 25.76
N MET A 248 -9.59 0.58 24.68
CA MET A 248 -8.95 1.52 23.75
C MET A 248 -8.73 2.87 24.43
N ASN A 249 -7.70 3.56 23.99
CA ASN A 249 -7.42 4.92 24.42
C ASN A 249 -7.44 5.84 23.20
N ALA A 250 -8.23 6.91 23.22
CA ALA A 250 -8.28 7.88 22.13
C ALA A 250 -6.92 8.51 21.81
N SER A 251 -6.01 8.55 22.76
CA SER A 251 -4.62 9.02 22.56
C SER A 251 -3.73 8.05 21.78
N ASP A 252 -4.17 6.82 21.54
CA ASP A 252 -3.42 5.83 20.77
C ASP A 252 -3.35 6.20 19.30
N THR A 253 -4.31 6.99 18.81
CA THR A 253 -4.40 7.45 17.43
C THR A 253 -4.65 8.95 17.34
N GLN A 254 -4.47 9.50 16.15
CA GLN A 254 -4.73 10.90 15.85
C GLN A 254 -5.67 11.03 14.66
N THR A 255 -6.43 12.12 14.60
CA THR A 255 -7.37 12.40 13.52
C THR A 255 -6.74 13.10 12.32
N LYS A 256 -5.57 13.72 12.50
CA LYS A 256 -4.94 14.60 11.52
C LYS A 256 -4.51 13.88 10.24
N PHE A 257 -4.47 14.64 9.16
CA PHE A 257 -3.86 14.20 7.90
C PHE A 257 -2.37 13.82 8.10
N GLY A 258 -1.94 12.74 7.48
CA GLY A 258 -0.59 12.18 7.66
C GLY A 258 -0.45 11.21 8.83
N LYS A 259 -1.55 10.89 9.54
CA LYS A 259 -1.52 10.00 10.70
C LYS A 259 -2.05 8.59 10.45
N GLY A 260 -2.61 8.32 9.28
CA GLY A 260 -3.14 6.99 8.93
C GLY A 260 -2.13 5.87 9.13
N LYS A 261 -0.91 6.05 8.62
CA LYS A 261 0.16 5.04 8.74
C LYS A 261 0.55 4.77 10.19
N SER A 262 0.78 5.81 10.99
CA SER A 262 1.13 5.64 12.41
C SER A 262 -0.02 5.07 13.24
N ASN A 263 -1.25 5.51 12.99
CA ASN A 263 -2.44 4.94 13.63
C ASN A 263 -2.57 3.44 13.32
N THR A 264 -2.45 3.08 12.03
CA THR A 264 -2.52 1.69 11.58
C THR A 264 -1.47 0.83 12.28
N THR A 265 -0.23 1.28 12.32
CA THR A 265 0.86 0.57 13.02
C THR A 265 0.54 0.38 14.50
N THR A 266 0.08 1.43 15.18
CA THR A 266 -0.21 1.39 16.62
C THR A 266 -1.31 0.39 16.95
N ILE A 267 -2.44 0.47 16.25
CA ILE A 267 -3.58 -0.40 16.55
C ILE A 267 -3.33 -1.82 16.06
N ASN A 268 -2.67 -1.99 14.90
CA ASN A 268 -2.32 -3.32 14.42
C ASN A 268 -1.42 -4.07 15.40
N ASN A 269 -0.44 -3.40 16.00
CA ASN A 269 0.41 -3.99 17.02
C ASN A 269 -0.40 -4.43 18.25
N LYS A 270 -1.38 -3.61 18.69
CA LYS A 270 -2.27 -3.96 19.80
C LYS A 270 -3.19 -5.13 19.44
N TRP A 271 -3.68 -5.18 18.22
CA TRP A 271 -4.47 -6.31 17.72
C TRP A 271 -3.64 -7.60 17.65
N LEU A 272 -2.39 -7.52 17.18
CA LEU A 272 -1.46 -8.66 17.11
C LEU A 272 -1.07 -9.16 18.49
N ALA A 273 -1.01 -8.31 19.51
CA ALA A 273 -0.74 -8.68 20.89
C ALA A 273 -1.81 -9.61 21.51
N ASN A 274 -2.99 -9.67 20.90
CA ASN A 274 -4.06 -10.61 21.21
C ASN A 274 -4.40 -10.65 22.71
N ASP A 275 -4.86 -9.52 23.24
CA ASP A 275 -5.20 -9.26 24.65
C ASP A 275 -4.02 -8.93 25.59
N ALA A 276 -2.77 -8.97 25.12
CA ALA A 276 -1.62 -8.58 25.96
C ALA A 276 -1.69 -7.13 26.47
N ASP A 277 -2.27 -6.23 25.62
CA ASP A 277 -2.51 -4.83 25.98
C ASP A 277 -3.88 -4.61 26.64
N GLY A 278 -4.67 -5.66 26.85
CA GLY A 278 -6.03 -5.57 27.36
C GLY A 278 -7.07 -5.07 26.33
N TYR A 279 -6.73 -5.07 25.05
CA TYR A 279 -7.66 -4.73 23.96
C TYR A 279 -8.66 -5.84 23.67
N GLY A 280 -8.36 -7.06 24.04
CA GLY A 280 -9.20 -8.22 23.85
C GLY A 280 -8.66 -9.19 22.82
N LEU A 281 -9.45 -10.23 22.55
CA LEU A 281 -9.07 -11.29 21.62
C LEU A 281 -9.34 -10.85 20.18
N GLN A 282 -8.47 -11.28 19.27
CA GLN A 282 -8.64 -11.12 17.83
C GLN A 282 -9.98 -11.69 17.37
N GLY A 283 -10.70 -10.92 16.56
CA GLY A 283 -11.94 -11.33 15.91
C GLY A 283 -11.69 -11.72 14.45
N ALA A 284 -12.34 -12.79 13.99
CA ALA A 284 -12.20 -13.26 12.61
C ALA A 284 -12.68 -12.21 11.56
N MET A 285 -13.55 -11.29 11.97
CA MET A 285 -14.10 -10.21 11.14
C MET A 285 -13.53 -8.84 11.51
N ASP A 286 -12.45 -8.78 12.27
CA ASP A 286 -11.73 -7.52 12.50
C ASP A 286 -10.97 -7.10 11.24
N MET A 287 -11.04 -5.82 10.88
CA MET A 287 -10.36 -5.30 9.69
C MET A 287 -8.84 -5.48 9.77
N TRP A 288 -8.25 -5.41 10.96
CA TRP A 288 -6.81 -5.57 11.19
C TRP A 288 -6.28 -6.91 10.69
N GLY A 289 -7.05 -7.99 10.87
CA GLY A 289 -6.70 -9.32 10.36
C GLY A 289 -6.80 -9.45 8.83
N LYS A 290 -7.49 -8.52 8.16
CA LYS A 290 -7.70 -8.56 6.71
C LYS A 290 -6.67 -7.75 5.91
N ILE A 291 -5.94 -6.87 6.58
CA ILE A 291 -4.98 -5.96 5.95
C ILE A 291 -3.52 -6.31 6.22
N GLN A 292 -3.24 -7.50 6.79
CA GLN A 292 -1.88 -7.87 7.20
C GLN A 292 -0.89 -7.89 6.02
N GLU A 293 -1.30 -8.43 4.89
CA GLU A 293 -0.48 -8.45 3.67
C GLU A 293 -0.25 -7.04 3.14
N GLU A 294 -1.27 -6.20 3.14
CA GLU A 294 -1.21 -4.84 2.62
C GLU A 294 -0.33 -3.92 3.47
N ILE A 295 -0.34 -4.09 4.80
CA ILE A 295 0.54 -3.34 5.70
C ILE A 295 2.02 -3.58 5.38
N ILE A 296 2.40 -4.81 5.04
CA ILE A 296 3.77 -5.17 4.66
C ILE A 296 4.21 -4.41 3.40
N HIS A 297 3.26 -4.08 2.50
CA HIS A 297 3.49 -3.33 1.28
C HIS A 297 3.34 -1.81 1.45
N GLY A 298 3.26 -1.33 2.69
CA GLY A 298 3.19 0.09 2.99
C GLY A 298 1.78 0.70 2.93
N TRP A 299 0.75 -0.10 2.66
CA TRP A 299 -0.62 0.34 2.73
C TRP A 299 -1.10 0.47 4.17
N PHE A 300 -1.99 1.41 4.42
CA PHE A 300 -2.53 1.69 5.75
C PHE A 300 -3.99 2.15 5.68
N ILE A 301 -4.70 2.05 6.79
CA ILE A 301 -6.04 2.60 6.92
C ILE A 301 -5.94 4.12 7.08
N PRO A 302 -6.60 4.92 6.24
CA PRO A 302 -6.51 6.37 6.31
C PRO A 302 -7.04 6.91 7.65
N SER A 303 -6.45 8.00 8.13
CA SER A 303 -6.98 8.75 9.27
C SER A 303 -8.29 9.45 8.91
N LYS A 304 -8.98 9.99 9.92
CA LYS A 304 -10.19 10.79 9.73
C LYS A 304 -10.00 11.89 8.68
N ASP A 305 -8.93 12.66 8.79
CA ASP A 305 -8.71 13.81 7.93
C ASP A 305 -8.14 13.43 6.56
N GLU A 306 -7.50 12.26 6.42
CA GLU A 306 -7.16 11.69 5.12
C GLU A 306 -8.41 11.24 4.34
N LEU A 307 -9.43 10.67 5.00
CA LEU A 307 -10.72 10.39 4.35
C LEU A 307 -11.45 11.67 3.94
N ARG A 308 -11.37 12.73 4.74
CA ARG A 308 -11.90 14.05 4.37
C ARG A 308 -11.20 14.64 3.16
N ALA A 309 -9.87 14.58 3.14
CA ALA A 309 -9.07 15.02 1.99
C ALA A 309 -9.43 14.24 0.73
N PHE A 310 -9.51 12.91 0.82
CA PHE A 310 -9.94 12.07 -0.29
C PHE A 310 -11.31 12.48 -0.85
N ALA A 311 -12.29 12.68 0.02
CA ALA A 311 -13.62 13.11 -0.41
C ALA A 311 -13.60 14.49 -1.07
N GLY A 312 -12.90 15.44 -0.46
CA GLY A 312 -12.87 16.84 -0.92
C GLY A 312 -12.11 17.02 -2.22
N GLU A 313 -10.92 16.45 -2.31
CA GLU A 313 -10.05 16.61 -3.47
C GLU A 313 -10.60 15.90 -4.73
N LEU A 314 -11.34 14.81 -4.55
CA LEU A 314 -11.97 14.09 -5.65
C LEU A 314 -13.45 14.44 -5.85
N GLY A 315 -13.97 15.46 -5.14
CA GLY A 315 -15.35 15.92 -5.26
C GLY A 315 -16.39 14.83 -4.99
N ILE A 316 -16.16 14.01 -3.97
CA ILE A 316 -17.08 12.93 -3.57
C ILE A 316 -18.16 13.51 -2.67
N THR A 317 -19.42 13.27 -3.03
CA THR A 317 -20.62 13.76 -2.35
C THR A 317 -21.65 12.66 -2.22
N THR A 318 -22.72 12.88 -1.44
CA THR A 318 -23.89 11.99 -1.37
C THR A 318 -24.51 11.70 -2.74
N GLY A 319 -24.40 12.65 -3.66
CA GLY A 319 -24.97 12.51 -5.01
C GLY A 319 -24.17 11.62 -5.96
N ASN A 320 -22.89 11.34 -5.66
CA ASN A 320 -22.00 10.68 -6.63
C ASN A 320 -21.12 9.56 -6.07
N TYR A 321 -21.05 9.35 -4.75
CA TYR A 321 -20.16 8.33 -4.17
C TYR A 321 -20.38 6.93 -4.78
N SER A 322 -21.63 6.54 -4.96
CA SER A 322 -21.97 5.22 -5.52
C SER A 322 -21.56 5.08 -6.98
N SER A 323 -21.76 6.12 -7.80
CA SER A 323 -21.30 6.12 -9.21
C SER A 323 -19.78 6.15 -9.34
N LYS A 324 -19.07 6.60 -8.30
CA LYS A 324 -17.61 6.55 -8.19
C LYS A 324 -17.10 5.20 -7.63
N GLY A 325 -17.95 4.19 -7.46
CA GLY A 325 -17.57 2.87 -6.96
C GLY A 325 -17.30 2.80 -5.47
N LEU A 326 -17.87 3.73 -4.69
CA LEU A 326 -17.77 3.75 -3.24
C LEU A 326 -19.01 3.15 -2.58
N ASN A 327 -18.82 2.51 -1.43
CA ASN A 327 -19.88 2.12 -0.53
C ASN A 327 -20.27 3.31 0.38
N SER A 328 -21.36 3.16 1.12
CA SER A 328 -21.83 4.23 1.99
C SER A 328 -20.91 4.53 3.16
N TRP A 329 -20.20 3.53 3.71
CA TRP A 329 -19.61 3.62 5.04
C TRP A 329 -18.18 3.07 5.08
N TYR A 330 -17.25 3.89 5.57
CA TYR A 330 -15.83 3.51 5.66
C TYR A 330 -15.22 3.79 7.01
N TRP A 331 -14.48 2.81 7.54
CA TRP A 331 -13.65 3.00 8.71
C TRP A 331 -12.45 3.90 8.44
N SER A 332 -12.14 4.76 9.42
CA SER A 332 -10.81 5.37 9.53
C SER A 332 -9.95 4.64 10.56
N SER A 333 -8.65 4.91 10.58
CA SER A 333 -7.75 4.43 11.63
C SER A 333 -7.80 5.25 12.92
N SER A 334 -8.62 6.30 12.98
CA SER A 334 -8.67 7.24 14.10
C SER A 334 -9.72 6.83 15.13
N GLN A 335 -9.31 6.69 16.38
CA GLN A 335 -10.23 6.53 17.51
C GLN A 335 -10.87 7.85 17.90
N SER A 336 -12.04 7.82 18.49
CA SER A 336 -12.69 8.96 19.14
C SER A 336 -12.71 8.84 20.65
N ASP A 337 -12.96 7.65 21.16
CA ASP A 337 -12.96 7.32 22.58
C ASP A 337 -12.62 5.85 22.85
N THR A 338 -12.91 5.37 24.05
CA THR A 338 -12.62 4.00 24.50
C THR A 338 -13.39 2.91 23.75
N TYR A 339 -14.52 3.25 23.14
CA TYR A 339 -15.41 2.29 22.47
C TYR A 339 -15.65 2.60 21.00
N CYS A 340 -15.25 3.79 20.53
CA CYS A 340 -15.61 4.31 19.22
C CYS A 340 -14.39 4.70 18.38
N ALA A 341 -14.54 4.58 17.07
CA ALA A 341 -13.61 5.08 16.07
C ALA A 341 -14.36 5.91 15.01
N TRP A 342 -13.63 6.79 14.34
CA TRP A 342 -14.19 7.67 13.33
C TRP A 342 -14.55 6.90 12.05
N TYR A 343 -15.68 7.27 11.47
CA TYR A 343 -16.35 6.60 10.40
C TYR A 343 -16.89 7.60 9.37
N ALA A 344 -16.62 7.37 8.11
CA ALA A 344 -17.11 8.21 7.03
C ALA A 344 -18.45 7.68 6.50
N PHE A 345 -19.44 8.56 6.45
CA PHE A 345 -20.78 8.31 5.89
C PHE A 345 -20.91 9.09 4.58
N PHE A 346 -20.54 8.46 3.45
CA PHE A 346 -20.64 9.09 2.13
C PHE A 346 -22.09 9.33 1.68
N ASP A 347 -23.01 8.53 2.17
CA ASP A 347 -24.45 8.65 1.90
C ASP A 347 -25.15 9.76 2.72
N MET A 348 -24.43 10.38 3.67
CA MET A 348 -24.96 11.46 4.53
C MET A 348 -24.06 12.69 4.53
N ASP A 349 -22.99 12.71 3.74
CA ASP A 349 -21.95 13.77 3.77
C ASP A 349 -21.48 14.08 5.19
N ASN A 350 -21.17 13.06 5.98
CA ASN A 350 -20.85 13.21 7.40
C ASN A 350 -19.70 12.31 7.85
N MET A 351 -19.00 12.76 8.90
CA MET A 351 -18.11 11.92 9.69
C MET A 351 -18.56 11.91 11.14
N SER A 352 -18.81 10.72 11.66
CA SER A 352 -19.16 10.53 13.07
C SER A 352 -18.34 9.41 13.67
N ASP A 353 -18.29 9.35 14.96
CA ASP A 353 -17.76 8.21 15.70
C ASP A 353 -18.82 7.14 15.87
N VAL A 354 -18.38 5.90 15.69
CA VAL A 354 -19.24 4.73 15.73
C VAL A 354 -18.56 3.66 16.59
N ASN A 355 -19.38 2.85 17.27
CA ASN A 355 -18.86 1.77 18.10
C ASN A 355 -18.04 0.79 17.25
N VAL A 356 -16.84 0.42 17.74
CA VAL A 356 -15.85 -0.43 17.03
C VAL A 356 -16.37 -1.81 16.66
N ASN A 357 -17.48 -2.25 17.22
CA ASN A 357 -18.16 -3.50 16.86
C ASN A 357 -19.26 -3.31 15.81
N THR A 358 -19.30 -2.17 15.13
CA THR A 358 -20.14 -1.92 13.95
C THR A 358 -19.41 -2.41 12.69
N TYR A 359 -20.17 -2.78 11.67
CA TYR A 359 -19.59 -3.14 10.37
C TYR A 359 -19.34 -1.91 9.49
N GLY A 360 -18.18 -1.86 8.85
CA GLY A 360 -17.81 -0.83 7.88
C GLY A 360 -16.89 -1.37 6.82
N TYR A 361 -16.92 -0.76 5.65
CA TYR A 361 -15.95 -1.08 4.59
C TYR A 361 -14.58 -0.53 4.92
N VAL A 362 -13.57 -1.11 4.31
CA VAL A 362 -12.18 -0.71 4.48
C VAL A 362 -11.59 -0.43 3.10
N ARG A 363 -11.03 0.76 2.95
CA ARG A 363 -10.24 1.15 1.77
C ARG A 363 -8.91 1.70 2.25
N LEU A 364 -7.84 1.25 1.64
CA LEU A 364 -6.50 1.58 2.09
C LEU A 364 -5.95 2.81 1.40
N SER A 365 -5.00 3.45 2.04
CA SER A 365 -4.18 4.51 1.50
C SER A 365 -2.71 4.12 1.56
N THR A 366 -1.88 4.73 0.72
CA THR A 366 -0.42 4.62 0.78
C THR A 366 0.22 5.95 0.38
N THR A 367 1.53 6.04 0.56
CA THR A 367 2.36 7.11 0.01
C THR A 367 3.37 6.54 -0.98
N PHE A 368 3.71 7.28 -2.00
CA PHE A 368 4.73 6.89 -2.96
C PHE A 368 5.39 8.11 -3.63
#